data_e998cbe68180582c04402dd4fd42eaf7
#
_entry.id   e998cbe68180582c04402dd4fd42eaf7
#
_cell.length_a   1.000
_cell.length_b   1.000
_cell.length_c   1.000
_cell.angle_alpha   90.00
_cell.angle_beta   90.00
_cell.angle_gamma   90.00
#
_symmetry.space_group_name_H-M   'P 1'
#
loop_
_entity.id
_entity.type
_entity.pdbx_description
1 polymer ?
#
loop_
_entity_poly.entity_id
_entity_poly.type
_entity_poly.pdbx_seq_one_letter_code
_entity_poly.pdbx_strand_id
1 'polypeptide(L)'
;AGTAMRFLTAAVATVEGSVVLTGDDYMQKRPIGPLLATLGQNGIRVESPTGCPPVTVHGVGKVQAKRFEIDGGLSSQYVSALLMLAACGAAPIEVALTGKDIGARGYVDLTLDCMRAFGAQVEEVDDTTWRVAPTGYTAHDYLIEPDASAATYLWAAEVLTGGRIDIGV
;
A
#
# COMPACT_ATOMS: atom_id res chain seq x y z
N ALA A 1 -8.58 4.12 -8.92
CA ALA A 1 -8.78 3.32 -7.71
C ALA A 1 -8.00 3.91 -6.54
N GLY A 2 -8.62 3.95 -5.33
CA GLY A 2 -7.98 4.52 -4.14
C GLY A 2 -6.74 3.77 -3.69
N THR A 3 -6.73 2.45 -3.83
CA THR A 3 -5.59 1.59 -3.55
C THR A 3 -4.38 1.96 -4.43
N ALA A 4 -4.59 2.07 -5.75
CA ALA A 4 -3.54 2.45 -6.68
C ALA A 4 -2.95 3.84 -6.35
N MET A 5 -3.80 4.82 -6.01
CA MET A 5 -3.36 6.14 -5.60
C MET A 5 -2.44 6.09 -4.38
N ARG A 6 -2.80 5.32 -3.35
CA ARG A 6 -2.01 5.19 -2.12
C ARG A 6 -0.70 4.45 -2.33
N PHE A 7 -0.75 3.35 -3.08
CA PHE A 7 0.45 2.56 -3.39
C PHE A 7 1.43 3.34 -4.25
N LEU A 8 0.94 4.00 -5.30
CA LEU A 8 1.79 4.81 -6.18
C LEU A 8 2.37 6.03 -5.44
N THR A 9 1.62 6.65 -4.51
CA THR A 9 2.15 7.77 -3.72
C THR A 9 3.39 7.37 -2.92
N ALA A 10 3.43 6.16 -2.36
CA ALA A 10 4.63 5.66 -1.71
C ALA A 10 5.70 5.23 -2.73
N ALA A 11 5.30 4.50 -3.78
CA ALA A 11 6.23 3.95 -4.75
C ALA A 11 7.06 5.03 -5.49
N VAL A 12 6.45 6.16 -5.84
CA VAL A 12 7.17 7.24 -6.55
C VAL A 12 8.23 7.94 -5.68
N ALA A 13 8.28 7.67 -4.38
CA ALA A 13 9.39 8.11 -3.54
C ALA A 13 10.74 7.50 -3.97
N THR A 14 10.71 6.37 -4.68
CA THR A 14 11.90 5.69 -5.23
C THR A 14 12.38 6.29 -6.56
N VAL A 15 11.66 7.23 -7.13
CA VAL A 15 12.03 7.91 -8.39
C VAL A 15 12.72 9.23 -8.06
N GLU A 16 13.84 9.52 -8.68
CA GLU A 16 14.46 10.84 -8.53
C GLU A 16 13.65 11.89 -9.29
N GLY A 17 13.30 12.99 -8.61
CA GLY A 17 12.52 14.08 -9.18
C GLY A 17 11.13 14.22 -8.59
N SER A 18 10.29 15.02 -9.25
CA SER A 18 8.95 15.34 -8.75
C SER A 18 7.89 14.66 -9.60
N VAL A 19 6.98 13.94 -8.94
CA VAL A 19 5.85 13.27 -9.58
C VAL A 19 4.55 13.81 -9.00
N VAL A 20 3.62 14.19 -9.87
CA VAL A 20 2.28 14.61 -9.49
C VAL A 20 1.31 13.46 -9.70
N LEU A 21 0.60 13.08 -8.64
CA LEU A 21 -0.46 12.07 -8.68
C LEU A 21 -1.81 12.76 -8.51
N THR A 22 -2.71 12.51 -9.43
CA THR A 22 -4.05 13.08 -9.43
C THR A 22 -5.09 12.06 -9.87
N GLY A 23 -6.33 12.45 -9.93
CA GLY A 23 -7.44 11.64 -10.38
C GLY A 23 -8.67 12.50 -10.67
N ASP A 24 -9.80 11.85 -10.86
CA ASP A 24 -11.09 12.51 -11.03
C ASP A 24 -11.55 13.24 -9.75
N ASP A 25 -12.65 13.97 -9.83
CA ASP A 25 -13.23 14.73 -8.72
C ASP A 25 -13.54 13.89 -7.48
N TYR A 26 -13.80 12.60 -7.65
CA TYR A 26 -14.05 11.67 -6.54
C TYR A 26 -12.73 11.27 -5.86
N MET A 27 -11.68 11.05 -6.65
CA MET A 27 -10.35 10.73 -6.13
C MET A 27 -9.76 11.93 -5.38
N GLN A 28 -9.97 13.14 -5.88
CA GLN A 28 -9.48 14.37 -5.25
C GLN A 28 -10.14 14.68 -3.90
N LYS A 29 -11.18 13.96 -3.52
CA LYS A 29 -11.83 14.04 -2.20
C LYS A 29 -11.41 12.93 -1.24
N ARG A 30 -10.57 11.98 -1.68
CA ARG A 30 -10.15 10.87 -0.84
C ARG A 30 -8.94 11.23 0.02
N PRO A 31 -9.05 11.14 1.36
CA PRO A 31 -7.94 11.48 2.23
C PRO A 31 -6.74 10.55 2.05
N ILE A 32 -5.55 11.15 2.05
CA ILE A 32 -4.26 10.46 1.97
C ILE A 32 -3.26 11.07 2.98
N GLY A 33 -3.69 12.06 3.74
CA GLY A 33 -2.87 12.81 4.68
C GLY A 33 -2.00 11.99 5.62
N PRO A 34 -2.51 10.92 6.27
CA PRO A 34 -1.70 10.09 7.16
C PRO A 34 -0.47 9.48 6.46
N LEU A 35 -0.62 8.97 5.24
CA LEU A 35 0.51 8.46 4.46
C LEU A 35 1.51 9.57 4.13
N LEU A 36 1.03 10.75 3.72
CA LEU A 36 1.88 11.90 3.42
C LEU A 36 2.66 12.36 4.65
N ALA A 37 2.03 12.38 5.82
CA ALA A 37 2.67 12.74 7.07
C ALA A 37 3.82 11.77 7.41
N THR A 38 3.58 10.46 7.28
CA THR A 38 4.63 9.45 7.51
C THR A 38 5.79 9.58 6.52
N LEU A 39 5.50 9.80 5.24
CA LEU A 39 6.54 10.03 4.23
C LEU A 39 7.36 11.30 4.56
N GLY A 40 6.68 12.40 4.91
CA GLY A 40 7.32 13.67 5.25
C GLY A 40 8.22 13.58 6.49
N GLN A 41 7.79 12.89 7.53
CA GLN A 41 8.57 12.64 8.75
C GLN A 41 9.85 11.83 8.47
N ASN A 42 9.88 11.10 7.36
CA ASN A 42 11.01 10.28 6.94
C ASN A 42 11.81 10.88 5.77
N GLY A 43 11.76 12.20 5.60
CA GLY A 43 12.61 12.93 4.67
C GLY A 43 12.13 12.92 3.21
N ILE A 44 10.94 12.42 2.93
CA ILE A 44 10.34 12.46 1.59
C ILE A 44 9.43 13.68 1.53
N ARG A 45 9.86 14.72 0.82
CA ARG A 45 9.04 15.91 0.64
C ARG A 45 7.78 15.60 -0.16
N VAL A 46 6.63 15.93 0.41
CA VAL A 46 5.31 15.76 -0.20
C VAL A 46 4.50 17.04 -0.09
N GLU A 47 3.70 17.32 -1.09
CA GLU A 47 2.84 18.49 -1.12
C GLU A 47 1.40 18.08 -1.46
N SER A 48 0.46 18.50 -0.65
CA SER A 48 -0.97 18.37 -0.89
C SER A 48 -1.69 19.49 -0.15
N PRO A 49 -2.36 20.41 -0.83
CA PRO A 49 -3.04 21.53 -0.19
C PRO A 49 -4.17 21.12 0.75
N THR A 50 -4.78 19.97 0.51
CA THR A 50 -5.99 19.54 1.21
C THR A 50 -5.83 18.23 1.98
N GLY A 51 -4.66 17.60 1.91
CA GLY A 51 -4.46 16.21 2.40
C GLY A 51 -5.12 15.15 1.51
N CYS A 52 -5.56 15.56 0.32
CA CYS A 52 -6.12 14.72 -0.75
C CYS A 52 -5.35 14.95 -2.06
N PRO A 53 -5.53 14.12 -3.10
CA PRO A 53 -5.00 14.43 -4.43
C PRO A 53 -5.56 15.77 -4.96
N PRO A 54 -4.77 16.52 -5.79
CA PRO A 54 -3.45 16.16 -6.31
C PRO A 54 -2.37 16.18 -5.23
N VAL A 55 -1.43 15.22 -5.33
CA VAL A 55 -0.28 15.11 -4.44
C VAL A 55 0.98 15.21 -5.29
N THR A 56 1.93 16.07 -4.87
CA THR A 56 3.27 16.08 -5.43
C THR A 56 4.21 15.36 -4.47
N VAL A 57 4.92 14.36 -4.97
CA VAL A 57 5.96 13.64 -4.24
C VAL A 57 7.31 13.97 -4.86
N HIS A 58 8.24 14.48 -4.06
CA HIS A 58 9.62 14.69 -4.46
C HIS A 58 10.43 13.46 -4.08
N GLY A 59 10.56 12.55 -5.03
CA GLY A 59 11.22 11.28 -4.81
C GLY A 59 12.71 11.43 -4.60
N VAL A 60 13.27 10.53 -3.79
CA VAL A 60 14.64 10.56 -3.30
C VAL A 60 15.52 9.43 -3.85
N GLY A 61 14.98 8.62 -4.76
CA GLY A 61 15.63 7.42 -5.27
C GLY A 61 15.69 6.32 -4.21
N LYS A 62 16.66 6.37 -3.33
CA LYS A 62 16.82 5.44 -2.21
C LYS A 62 16.32 6.08 -0.90
N VAL A 63 15.28 5.51 -0.32
CA VAL A 63 14.71 5.99 0.95
C VAL A 63 15.64 5.68 2.11
N GLN A 64 15.94 6.72 2.92
CA GLN A 64 16.88 6.65 4.05
C GLN A 64 16.17 6.49 5.42
N ALA A 65 14.91 6.09 5.42
CA ALA A 65 14.15 5.88 6.65
C ALA A 65 14.73 4.71 7.47
N LYS A 66 14.58 4.81 8.79
CA LYS A 66 14.83 3.67 9.70
C LYS A 66 13.55 3.00 10.12
N ARG A 67 12.48 3.76 10.24
CA ARG A 67 11.19 3.27 10.74
C ARG A 67 10.06 4.16 10.20
N PHE A 68 9.04 3.52 9.66
CA PHE A 68 7.76 4.15 9.36
C PHE A 68 6.78 3.84 10.50
N GLU A 69 6.10 4.84 11.00
CA GLU A 69 5.03 4.68 11.97
C GLU A 69 3.71 5.18 11.36
N ILE A 70 2.67 4.36 11.48
CA ILE A 70 1.34 4.67 10.93
C ILE A 70 0.25 4.10 11.85
N ASP A 71 -0.86 4.80 12.01
CA ASP A 71 -2.00 4.27 12.72
C ASP A 71 -2.66 3.15 11.91
N GLY A 72 -2.63 1.93 12.45
CA GLY A 72 -3.17 0.73 11.82
C GLY A 72 -4.69 0.75 11.65
N GLY A 73 -5.41 1.51 12.49
CA GLY A 73 -6.86 1.65 12.44
C GLY A 73 -7.38 2.50 11.27
N LEU A 74 -6.53 3.31 10.65
CA LEU A 74 -6.95 4.24 9.60
C LEU A 74 -7.19 3.53 8.26
N SER A 75 -6.25 2.73 7.80
CA SER A 75 -6.39 1.94 6.56
C SER A 75 -5.20 0.98 6.38
N SER A 76 -5.49 -0.29 6.13
CA SER A 76 -4.49 -1.28 5.72
C SER A 76 -3.72 -0.88 4.46
N GLN A 77 -4.30 -0.08 3.58
CA GLN A 77 -3.64 0.38 2.35
C GLN A 77 -2.44 1.30 2.63
N TYR A 78 -2.47 2.08 3.71
CA TYR A 78 -1.30 2.87 4.12
C TYR A 78 -0.17 1.97 4.60
N VAL A 79 -0.51 0.96 5.40
CA VAL A 79 0.44 -0.05 5.89
C VAL A 79 1.08 -0.78 4.71
N SER A 80 0.28 -1.30 3.80
CA SER A 80 0.75 -2.00 2.59
C SER A 80 1.65 -1.12 1.72
N ALA A 81 1.28 0.16 1.54
CA ALA A 81 2.10 1.11 0.77
C ALA A 81 3.49 1.30 1.37
N LEU A 82 3.57 1.44 2.71
CA LEU A 82 4.84 1.61 3.42
C LEU A 82 5.67 0.34 3.47
N LEU A 83 5.04 -0.83 3.63
CA LEU A 83 5.72 -2.14 3.56
C LEU A 83 6.38 -2.33 2.19
N MET A 84 5.63 -2.10 1.11
CA MET A 84 6.18 -2.22 -0.24
C MET A 84 7.31 -1.22 -0.51
N LEU A 85 7.19 0.02 -0.03
CA LEU A 85 8.25 1.02 -0.15
C LEU A 85 9.50 0.63 0.62
N ALA A 86 9.36 0.04 1.80
CA ALA A 86 10.47 -0.32 2.68
C ALA A 86 11.45 -1.30 2.01
N ALA A 87 10.97 -2.21 1.16
CA ALA A 87 11.84 -3.12 0.40
C ALA A 87 12.78 -2.39 -0.57
N CYS A 88 12.46 -1.16 -0.97
CA CYS A 88 13.26 -0.30 -1.85
C CYS A 88 14.15 0.69 -1.07
N GLY A 89 14.29 0.54 0.23
CA GLY A 89 15.12 1.38 1.08
C GLY A 89 16.61 1.24 0.82
N ALA A 90 17.41 2.12 1.41
CA ALA A 90 18.87 2.03 1.39
C ALA A 90 19.42 1.06 2.46
N ALA A 91 18.64 0.82 3.52
CA ALA A 91 18.95 -0.08 4.64
C ALA A 91 17.63 -0.73 5.11
N PRO A 92 17.67 -1.73 6.00
CA PRO A 92 16.46 -2.31 6.57
C PRO A 92 15.58 -1.25 7.23
N ILE A 93 14.29 -1.28 6.94
CA ILE A 93 13.28 -0.34 7.48
C ILE A 93 12.27 -1.12 8.31
N GLU A 94 11.95 -0.62 9.48
CA GLU A 94 10.83 -1.11 10.26
C GLU A 94 9.54 -0.37 9.84
N VAL A 95 8.45 -1.12 9.74
CA VAL A 95 7.10 -0.56 9.60
C VAL A 95 6.33 -0.96 10.85
N ALA A 96 5.93 0.03 11.63
CA ALA A 96 5.26 -0.20 12.90
C ALA A 96 3.88 0.47 12.93
N LEU A 97 2.93 -0.25 13.46
CA LEU A 97 1.60 0.27 13.70
C LEU A 97 1.54 0.98 15.05
N THR A 98 0.94 2.16 15.05
CA THR A 98 0.52 2.83 16.27
C THR A 98 -0.99 2.63 16.45
N GLY A 99 -1.47 2.74 17.69
CA GLY A 99 -2.88 2.48 18.00
C GLY A 99 -3.15 1.02 18.43
N LYS A 100 -4.42 0.74 18.74
CA LYS A 100 -4.85 -0.56 19.30
C LYS A 100 -5.47 -1.50 18.28
N ASP A 101 -5.92 -0.98 17.15
CA ASP A 101 -6.63 -1.74 16.13
C ASP A 101 -5.79 -1.88 14.86
N ILE A 102 -5.70 -3.10 14.38
CA ILE A 102 -5.17 -3.40 13.04
C ILE A 102 -6.40 -3.63 12.16
N GLY A 103 -6.86 -2.56 11.53
CA GLY A 103 -7.96 -2.66 10.57
C GLY A 103 -7.59 -3.55 9.39
N ALA A 104 -8.39 -4.56 9.11
CA ALA A 104 -8.25 -5.42 7.93
C ALA A 104 -6.86 -6.11 7.79
N ARG A 105 -6.38 -6.76 8.85
CA ARG A 105 -5.09 -7.50 8.90
C ARG A 105 -4.89 -8.39 7.68
N GLY A 106 -5.91 -9.09 7.19
CA GLY A 106 -5.81 -9.97 6.03
C GLY A 106 -5.28 -9.30 4.75
N TYR A 107 -5.53 -8.00 4.55
CA TYR A 107 -4.92 -7.28 3.42
C TYR A 107 -3.43 -6.99 3.62
N VAL A 108 -2.99 -6.86 4.86
CA VAL A 108 -1.56 -6.75 5.18
C VAL A 108 -0.88 -8.09 4.92
N ASP A 109 -1.47 -9.18 5.38
CA ASP A 109 -0.95 -10.54 5.17
C ASP A 109 -0.86 -10.85 3.68
N LEU A 110 -1.89 -10.55 2.88
CA LEU A 110 -1.86 -10.66 1.42
C LEU A 110 -0.72 -9.83 0.79
N THR A 111 -0.48 -8.62 1.31
CA THR A 111 0.64 -7.78 0.85
C THR A 111 1.97 -8.43 1.15
N LEU A 112 2.15 -8.97 2.35
CA LEU A 112 3.39 -9.66 2.76
C LEU A 112 3.66 -10.88 1.88
N ASP A 113 2.65 -11.68 1.60
CA ASP A 113 2.76 -12.86 0.75
C ASP A 113 3.13 -12.48 -0.69
N CYS A 114 2.50 -11.44 -1.23
CA CYS A 114 2.85 -10.92 -2.55
C CYS A 114 4.28 -10.37 -2.58
N MET A 115 4.70 -9.60 -1.58
CA MET A 115 6.07 -9.08 -1.47
C MET A 115 7.10 -10.22 -1.42
N ARG A 116 6.84 -11.27 -0.65
CA ARG A 116 7.70 -12.46 -0.55
C ARG A 116 7.78 -13.21 -1.89
N ALA A 117 6.66 -13.36 -2.60
CA ALA A 117 6.63 -13.97 -3.92
C ALA A 117 7.53 -13.21 -4.93
N PHE A 118 7.63 -11.89 -4.81
CA PHE A 118 8.52 -11.06 -5.62
C PHE A 118 9.92 -10.87 -4.99
N GLY A 119 10.32 -11.71 -4.04
CA GLY A 119 11.68 -11.77 -3.52
C GLY A 119 11.98 -10.82 -2.35
N ALA A 120 11.01 -10.08 -1.84
CA ALA A 120 11.23 -9.25 -0.68
C ALA A 120 11.38 -10.10 0.59
N GLN A 121 12.28 -9.68 1.48
CA GLN A 121 12.49 -10.34 2.77
C GLN A 121 11.86 -9.50 3.87
N VAL A 122 10.89 -10.08 4.55
CA VAL A 122 10.14 -9.45 5.63
C VAL A 122 10.12 -10.36 6.85
N GLU A 123 10.62 -9.83 7.96
CA GLU A 123 10.57 -10.42 9.30
C GLU A 123 9.40 -9.80 10.07
N GLU A 124 8.55 -10.60 10.68
CA GLU A 124 7.53 -10.15 11.63
C GLU A 124 8.18 -10.08 13.01
N VAL A 125 8.45 -8.86 13.48
CA VAL A 125 9.12 -8.61 14.77
C VAL A 125 8.14 -8.87 15.93
N ASP A 126 6.92 -8.41 15.76
CA ASP A 126 5.77 -8.65 16.65
C ASP A 126 4.45 -8.46 15.87
N ASP A 127 3.31 -8.53 16.56
CA ASP A 127 1.98 -8.44 15.95
C ASP A 127 1.71 -7.11 15.22
N THR A 128 2.52 -6.09 15.46
CA THR A 128 2.33 -4.71 14.97
C THR A 128 3.53 -4.16 14.22
N THR A 129 4.62 -4.90 14.14
CA THR A 129 5.90 -4.42 13.61
C THR A 129 6.53 -5.44 12.66
N TRP A 130 6.89 -4.97 11.48
CA TRP A 130 7.64 -5.73 10.48
C TRP A 130 8.96 -5.05 10.20
N ARG A 131 10.02 -5.85 10.02
CA ARG A 131 11.32 -5.40 9.53
C ARG A 131 11.49 -5.87 8.10
N VAL A 132 11.69 -4.93 7.19
CA VAL A 132 11.81 -5.19 5.75
C VAL A 132 13.26 -4.96 5.32
N ALA A 133 13.88 -5.98 4.73
CA ALA A 133 15.23 -5.88 4.20
C ALA A 133 15.22 -5.10 2.86
N PRO A 134 16.32 -4.39 2.53
CA PRO A 134 16.42 -3.55 1.32
C PRO A 134 16.73 -4.40 0.07
N THR A 135 15.95 -5.44 -0.16
CA THR A 135 16.18 -6.41 -1.25
C THR A 135 15.69 -5.91 -2.60
N GLY A 136 14.81 -4.90 -2.60
CA GLY A 136 14.02 -4.59 -3.79
C GLY A 136 13.10 -5.74 -4.17
N TYR A 137 12.76 -5.80 -5.45
CA TYR A 137 11.88 -6.83 -6.02
C TYR A 137 12.55 -7.51 -7.20
N THR A 138 12.27 -8.80 -7.37
CA THR A 138 12.71 -9.61 -8.50
C THR A 138 11.52 -9.89 -9.41
N ALA A 139 11.71 -9.77 -10.72
CA ALA A 139 10.68 -10.12 -11.68
C ALA A 139 10.25 -11.58 -11.52
N HIS A 140 8.96 -11.81 -11.49
CA HIS A 140 8.36 -13.12 -11.28
C HIS A 140 7.03 -13.23 -12.03
N ASP A 141 6.78 -14.39 -12.64
CA ASP A 141 5.47 -14.70 -13.19
C ASP A 141 4.50 -15.00 -12.05
N TYR A 142 3.45 -14.21 -11.94
CA TYR A 142 2.51 -14.31 -10.84
C TYR A 142 1.09 -14.52 -11.36
N LEU A 143 0.45 -15.60 -10.94
CA LEU A 143 -0.95 -15.85 -11.24
C LEU A 143 -1.82 -15.06 -10.26
N ILE A 144 -2.49 -14.04 -10.77
CA ILE A 144 -3.44 -13.24 -9.96
C ILE A 144 -4.73 -14.06 -9.81
N GLU A 145 -5.10 -14.37 -8.59
CA GLU A 145 -6.35 -15.04 -8.26
C GLU A 145 -7.57 -14.15 -8.55
N PRO A 146 -8.75 -14.74 -8.80
CA PRO A 146 -9.99 -13.99 -8.96
C PRO A 146 -10.31 -13.14 -7.72
N ASP A 147 -10.86 -11.94 -7.95
CA ASP A 147 -11.31 -11.05 -6.88
C ASP A 147 -12.60 -11.57 -6.24
N ALA A 148 -12.45 -12.25 -5.08
CA ALA A 148 -13.58 -12.80 -4.33
C ALA A 148 -14.57 -11.70 -3.87
N SER A 149 -14.11 -10.47 -3.65
CA SER A 149 -15.01 -9.36 -3.31
C SER A 149 -15.86 -8.96 -4.52
N ALA A 150 -15.28 -8.89 -5.72
CA ALA A 150 -16.02 -8.63 -6.95
C ALA A 150 -16.96 -9.81 -7.31
N ALA A 151 -16.57 -11.03 -6.99
CA ALA A 151 -17.39 -12.23 -7.17
C ALA A 151 -18.77 -12.14 -6.50
N THR A 152 -18.86 -11.45 -5.35
CA THR A 152 -20.14 -11.29 -4.62
C THR A 152 -21.23 -10.63 -5.44
N TYR A 153 -20.89 -9.73 -6.38
CA TYR A 153 -21.87 -9.11 -7.29
C TYR A 153 -22.46 -10.13 -8.27
N LEU A 154 -21.64 -11.05 -8.75
CA LEU A 154 -22.06 -12.11 -9.67
C LEU A 154 -22.93 -13.15 -8.94
N TRP A 155 -22.58 -13.53 -7.73
CA TRP A 155 -23.40 -14.41 -6.89
C TRP A 155 -24.75 -13.75 -6.52
N ALA A 156 -24.76 -12.44 -6.23
CA ALA A 156 -25.99 -11.72 -6.01
C ALA A 156 -26.89 -11.74 -7.27
N ALA A 157 -26.30 -11.54 -8.45
CA ALA A 157 -27.03 -11.62 -9.71
C ALA A 157 -27.62 -13.03 -9.93
N GLU A 158 -26.86 -14.10 -9.64
CA GLU A 158 -27.34 -15.48 -9.69
C GLU A 158 -28.58 -15.70 -8.81
N VAL A 159 -28.52 -15.26 -7.57
CA VAL A 159 -29.65 -15.37 -6.62
C VAL A 159 -30.89 -14.58 -7.12
N LEU A 160 -30.68 -13.39 -7.64
CA LEU A 160 -31.78 -12.52 -8.08
C LEU A 160 -32.44 -12.99 -9.37
N THR A 161 -31.69 -13.64 -10.26
CA THR A 161 -32.19 -14.05 -11.58
C THR A 161 -32.58 -15.53 -11.66
N GLY A 162 -32.19 -16.34 -10.66
CA GLY A 162 -32.33 -17.80 -10.69
C GLY A 162 -31.37 -18.46 -11.70
N GLY A 163 -30.42 -17.70 -12.26
CA GLY A 163 -29.38 -18.20 -13.16
C GLY A 163 -28.30 -18.97 -12.42
N ARG A 164 -27.28 -19.42 -13.16
CA ARG A 164 -26.07 -20.01 -12.61
C ARG A 164 -24.86 -19.40 -13.29
N ILE A 165 -23.90 -18.93 -12.48
CA ILE A 165 -22.68 -18.25 -12.93
C ILE A 165 -21.50 -19.01 -12.34
N ASP A 166 -20.65 -19.57 -13.19
CA ASP A 166 -19.37 -20.15 -12.79
C ASP A 166 -18.28 -19.11 -13.00
N ILE A 167 -17.65 -18.68 -11.93
CA ILE A 167 -16.61 -17.63 -11.92
C ILE A 167 -15.23 -18.18 -11.55
N GLY A 168 -15.10 -19.51 -11.42
CA GLY A 168 -13.81 -20.17 -11.19
C GLY A 168 -13.17 -19.87 -9.82
N VAL A 169 -13.95 -19.52 -8.80
CA VAL A 169 -13.53 -19.30 -7.40
C VAL A 169 -14.22 -20.29 -6.47
#